data_3391dc148d9aa14b1dade420e75045d4
#
_entry.id   3391dc148d9aa14b1dade420e75045d4
#
_cell.length_a   1.000
_cell.length_b   1.000
_cell.length_c   1.000
_cell.angle_alpha   90.00
_cell.angle_beta   90.00
_cell.angle_gamma   90.00
#
_symmetry.space_group_name_H-M   'P 1'
#
loop_
_entity.id
_entity.type
_entity.pdbx_description
1 polymer ?
#
loop_
_entity_poly.entity_id
_entity_poly.type
_entity_poly.pdbx_seq_one_letter_code
_entity_poly.pdbx_strand_id
1 'polypeptide(L)'
;VTEPDAGLDTGRLKTFAKKINNGYLVNGQKIWTSTAKIADKILLLARTIPIEECKKNTDGLTLFYTNLDREKIEVREISKMGRAAVDSNQIFIDNLEVPEFDRIGEEGKGFKYILDSLNPERILIAAEALGIGKNALSRAVKYANDRVVFNRPIGKNQSIQHPLAENW
;
A
#
# COMPACT_ATOMS: atom_id res chain seq x y z
N VAL A 1 -3.60 -4.83 3.13
CA VAL A 1 -2.62 -5.90 2.84
C VAL A 1 -1.46 -5.81 3.81
N THR A 2 -0.76 -4.68 3.84
CA THR A 2 0.51 -4.47 4.55
C THR A 2 0.40 -4.59 6.07
N GLU A 3 1.38 -5.24 6.69
CA GLU A 3 1.54 -5.34 8.14
C GLU A 3 2.88 -4.73 8.59
N PRO A 4 3.07 -4.41 9.89
CA PRO A 4 4.32 -3.83 10.36
C PRO A 4 5.57 -4.64 9.98
N ASP A 5 5.46 -5.98 9.98
CA ASP A 5 6.57 -6.89 9.68
C ASP A 5 6.51 -7.48 8.25
N ALA A 6 5.49 -7.13 7.46
CA ALA A 6 5.26 -7.71 6.13
C ALA A 6 4.77 -6.66 5.13
N GLY A 7 5.72 -6.00 4.46
CA GLY A 7 5.47 -5.06 3.36
C GLY A 7 5.62 -5.75 2.00
N LEU A 8 6.81 -5.69 1.40
CA LEU A 8 7.08 -6.32 0.10
C LEU A 8 6.92 -7.84 0.13
N ASP A 9 7.30 -8.48 1.23
CA ASP A 9 7.13 -9.92 1.43
C ASP A 9 5.71 -10.22 1.97
N THR A 10 4.71 -10.03 1.11
CA THR A 10 3.29 -10.26 1.43
C THR A 10 3.01 -11.68 1.92
N GLY A 11 3.81 -12.66 1.51
CA GLY A 11 3.68 -14.05 1.94
C GLY A 11 3.91 -14.28 3.43
N ARG A 12 4.45 -13.29 4.15
CA ARG A 12 4.72 -13.37 5.61
C ARG A 12 3.64 -12.71 6.47
N LEU A 13 2.49 -12.40 5.93
CA LEU A 13 1.35 -11.88 6.69
C LEU A 13 0.99 -12.77 7.88
N LYS A 14 0.74 -12.14 9.02
CA LYS A 14 0.40 -12.79 10.29
C LYS A 14 -1.08 -12.66 10.67
N THR A 15 -1.80 -11.66 10.12
CA THR A 15 -3.25 -11.54 10.32
C THR A 15 -3.91 -12.85 9.95
N PHE A 16 -4.62 -13.44 10.92
CA PHE A 16 -5.18 -14.78 10.78
C PHE A 16 -6.72 -14.73 10.83
N ALA A 17 -7.35 -15.46 9.92
CA ALA A 17 -8.79 -15.63 9.80
C ALA A 17 -9.12 -17.09 10.09
N LYS A 18 -9.43 -17.41 11.36
CA LYS A 18 -9.82 -18.75 11.79
C LYS A 18 -11.24 -19.05 11.30
N LYS A 19 -11.42 -20.17 10.63
CA LYS A 19 -12.74 -20.62 10.17
C LYS A 19 -13.65 -20.94 11.37
N ILE A 20 -14.89 -20.44 11.33
CA ILE A 20 -15.97 -20.73 12.26
C ILE A 20 -17.22 -21.19 11.48
N ASN A 21 -18.31 -21.55 12.16
CA ASN A 21 -19.48 -22.18 11.53
C ASN A 21 -20.05 -21.40 10.33
N ASN A 22 -20.12 -20.04 10.42
CA ASN A 22 -20.77 -19.20 9.39
C ASN A 22 -19.80 -18.18 8.77
N GLY A 23 -18.48 -18.42 8.82
CA GLY A 23 -17.51 -17.48 8.31
C GLY A 23 -16.15 -17.61 8.97
N TYR A 24 -15.57 -16.48 9.36
CA TYR A 24 -14.22 -16.41 9.90
C TYR A 24 -14.15 -15.46 11.08
N LEU A 25 -13.31 -15.79 12.06
CA LEU A 25 -12.92 -14.91 13.15
C LEU A 25 -11.52 -14.39 12.88
N VAL A 26 -11.38 -13.08 12.67
CA VAL A 26 -10.15 -12.46 12.23
C VAL A 26 -9.48 -11.70 13.37
N ASN A 27 -8.18 -11.94 13.53
CA ASN A 27 -7.31 -11.24 14.46
C ASN A 27 -6.01 -10.83 13.78
N GLY A 28 -5.50 -9.63 14.09
CA GLY A 28 -4.24 -9.14 13.55
C GLY A 28 -4.15 -7.63 13.47
N GLN A 29 -3.23 -7.16 12.65
CA GLN A 29 -3.03 -5.72 12.45
C GLN A 29 -2.60 -5.42 11.01
N LYS A 30 -2.96 -4.23 10.54
CA LYS A 30 -2.51 -3.70 9.25
C LYS A 30 -1.96 -2.29 9.44
N ILE A 31 -1.09 -1.88 8.53
CA ILE A 31 -0.49 -0.54 8.53
C ILE A 31 -0.57 0.07 7.13
N TRP A 32 -0.49 1.40 7.06
CA TRP A 32 -0.59 2.18 5.83
C TRP A 32 -1.95 2.05 5.12
N THR A 33 -3.02 1.79 5.89
CA THR A 33 -4.37 1.68 5.36
C THR A 33 -4.94 3.08 5.12
N SER A 34 -5.16 3.43 3.86
CA SER A 34 -5.74 4.71 3.47
C SER A 34 -7.23 4.76 3.80
N THR A 35 -7.74 5.96 4.15
CA THR A 35 -9.16 6.26 4.36
C THR A 35 -9.87 5.43 5.44
N ALA A 36 -9.14 4.68 6.26
CA ALA A 36 -9.75 3.81 7.27
C ALA A 36 -10.59 4.56 8.31
N LYS A 37 -10.39 5.86 8.52
CA LYS A 37 -11.19 6.68 9.44
C LYS A 37 -12.64 6.85 8.99
N ILE A 38 -12.90 6.86 7.69
CA ILE A 38 -14.22 7.15 7.12
C ILE A 38 -14.82 6.00 6.29
N ALA A 39 -14.02 4.97 5.99
CA ALA A 39 -14.48 3.85 5.20
C ALA A 39 -15.50 2.98 5.94
N ASP A 40 -16.54 2.51 5.25
CA ASP A 40 -17.51 1.57 5.75
C ASP A 40 -17.06 0.12 5.62
N LYS A 41 -16.21 -0.15 4.60
CA LYS A 41 -15.73 -1.49 4.28
C LYS A 41 -14.21 -1.52 4.09
N ILE A 42 -13.66 -2.72 4.25
CA ILE A 42 -12.24 -2.98 4.07
C ILE A 42 -12.02 -4.17 3.13
N LEU A 43 -11.08 -4.01 2.20
CA LEU A 43 -10.52 -5.12 1.45
C LEU A 43 -9.36 -5.70 2.27
N LEU A 44 -9.59 -6.87 2.86
CA LEU A 44 -8.70 -7.48 3.84
C LEU A 44 -8.07 -8.76 3.30
N LEU A 45 -6.74 -8.81 3.26
CA LEU A 45 -6.00 -10.04 3.01
C LEU A 45 -5.53 -10.62 4.34
N ALA A 46 -5.96 -11.85 4.65
CA ALA A 46 -5.61 -12.54 5.88
C ALA A 46 -5.25 -14.00 5.58
N ARG A 47 -4.54 -14.64 6.48
CA ARG A 47 -4.18 -16.05 6.37
C ARG A 47 -5.30 -16.92 6.94
N THR A 48 -5.75 -17.93 6.19
CA THR A 48 -6.72 -18.95 6.65
C THR A 48 -6.07 -20.30 6.88
N ILE A 49 -4.89 -20.54 6.27
CA ILE A 49 -4.09 -21.76 6.45
C ILE A 49 -2.73 -21.34 7.02
N PRO A 50 -2.26 -21.95 8.11
CA PRO A 50 -0.93 -21.68 8.67
C PRO A 50 0.18 -21.79 7.62
N ILE A 51 1.19 -20.92 7.72
CA ILE A 51 2.26 -20.87 6.71
C ILE A 51 3.05 -22.18 6.64
N GLU A 52 3.16 -22.86 7.76
CA GLU A 52 3.86 -24.13 7.93
C GLU A 52 3.18 -25.28 7.16
N GLU A 53 1.89 -25.15 6.88
CA GLU A 53 1.08 -26.11 6.11
C GLU A 53 1.06 -25.80 4.62
N CYS A 54 1.65 -24.68 4.21
CA CYS A 54 1.64 -24.20 2.83
C CYS A 54 2.90 -24.61 2.06
N LYS A 55 2.74 -24.94 0.76
CA LYS A 55 3.89 -25.20 -0.14
C LYS A 55 4.66 -23.93 -0.49
N LYS A 56 3.95 -22.81 -0.58
CA LYS A 56 4.51 -21.49 -0.86
C LYS A 56 3.96 -20.50 0.18
N ASN A 57 4.75 -19.53 0.58
CA ASN A 57 4.34 -18.50 1.54
C ASN A 57 3.10 -17.70 1.08
N THR A 58 2.85 -17.64 -0.21
CA THR A 58 1.67 -16.99 -0.81
C THR A 58 0.41 -17.85 -0.84
N ASP A 59 0.53 -19.14 -0.59
CA ASP A 59 -0.62 -20.02 -0.42
C ASP A 59 -1.25 -19.80 0.96
N GLY A 60 -2.51 -20.17 1.13
CA GLY A 60 -3.22 -20.04 2.40
C GLY A 60 -3.63 -18.62 2.77
N LEU A 61 -3.43 -17.65 1.89
CA LEU A 61 -3.95 -16.29 2.02
C LEU A 61 -5.34 -16.21 1.39
N THR A 62 -6.28 -15.56 2.07
CA THR A 62 -7.67 -15.40 1.63
C THR A 62 -8.03 -13.92 1.63
N LEU A 63 -8.79 -13.50 0.62
CA LEU A 63 -9.21 -12.13 0.42
C LEU A 63 -10.67 -11.97 0.83
N PHE A 64 -10.95 -10.90 1.58
CA PHE A 64 -12.28 -10.56 2.06
C PHE A 64 -12.64 -9.12 1.70
N TYR A 65 -13.91 -8.86 1.40
CA TYR A 65 -14.46 -7.51 1.33
C TYR A 65 -15.59 -7.38 2.34
N THR A 66 -15.25 -6.89 3.53
CA THR A 66 -16.11 -6.93 4.70
C THR A 66 -16.30 -5.56 5.35
N ASN A 67 -17.26 -5.45 6.25
CA ASN A 67 -17.51 -4.23 6.99
C ASN A 67 -16.32 -3.89 7.90
N LEU A 68 -16.00 -2.59 7.97
CA LEU A 68 -15.01 -2.06 8.90
C LEU A 68 -15.72 -1.78 10.24
N ASP A 69 -15.97 -2.84 11.01
CA ASP A 69 -16.63 -2.76 12.30
C ASP A 69 -15.78 -2.01 13.32
N ARG A 70 -16.21 -0.84 13.75
CA ARG A 70 -15.51 0.04 14.70
C ARG A 70 -15.46 -0.49 16.13
N GLU A 71 -16.28 -1.47 16.48
CA GLU A 71 -16.22 -2.12 17.78
C GLU A 71 -15.11 -3.18 17.84
N LYS A 72 -14.71 -3.71 16.68
CA LYS A 72 -13.73 -4.79 16.50
C LYS A 72 -12.44 -4.34 15.85
N ILE A 73 -12.43 -3.15 15.23
CA ILE A 73 -11.29 -2.59 14.53
C ILE A 73 -10.96 -1.21 15.11
N GLU A 74 -9.85 -1.14 15.84
CA GLU A 74 -9.28 0.14 16.27
C GLU A 74 -8.48 0.75 15.12
N VAL A 75 -8.72 2.04 14.83
CA VAL A 75 -8.04 2.81 13.78
C VAL A 75 -7.20 3.92 14.41
N ARG A 76 -5.89 3.89 14.15
CA ARG A 76 -4.95 4.93 14.60
C ARG A 76 -4.30 5.61 13.40
N GLU A 77 -4.47 6.92 13.32
CA GLU A 77 -3.85 7.71 12.24
C GLU A 77 -2.33 7.77 12.39
N ILE A 78 -1.63 7.65 11.27
CA ILE A 78 -0.19 7.78 11.15
C ILE A 78 0.13 9.19 10.66
N SER A 79 0.83 9.97 11.46
CA SER A 79 1.35 11.28 11.03
C SER A 79 2.39 11.08 9.93
N LYS A 80 2.26 11.82 8.83
CA LYS A 80 3.16 11.71 7.68
C LYS A 80 3.42 13.06 7.01
N MET A 81 4.54 13.16 6.35
CA MET A 81 4.86 14.28 5.49
C MET A 81 4.31 14.02 4.08
N GLY A 82 3.51 14.96 3.55
CA GLY A 82 2.88 14.86 2.23
C GLY A 82 1.57 14.04 2.23
N ARG A 83 0.85 14.12 1.13
CA ARG A 83 -0.47 13.51 0.92
C ARG A 83 -1.45 13.78 2.07
N ALA A 84 -1.50 15.02 2.57
CA ALA A 84 -2.31 15.40 3.73
C ALA A 84 -3.83 15.27 3.48
N ALA A 85 -4.26 15.24 2.21
CA ALA A 85 -5.66 15.07 1.84
C ALA A 85 -6.18 13.64 2.06
N VAL A 86 -5.30 12.66 2.23
CA VAL A 86 -5.64 11.25 2.46
C VAL A 86 -4.94 10.78 3.71
N ASP A 87 -5.72 10.34 4.72
CA ASP A 87 -5.18 9.74 5.94
C ASP A 87 -4.50 8.40 5.63
N SER A 88 -3.53 8.03 6.44
CA SER A 88 -2.94 6.70 6.46
C SER A 88 -3.02 6.18 7.88
N ASN A 89 -3.39 4.93 8.05
CA ASN A 89 -3.74 4.42 9.37
C ASN A 89 -3.07 3.08 9.65
N GLN A 90 -2.83 2.86 10.90
CA GLN A 90 -2.64 1.55 11.50
C GLN A 90 -4.00 1.06 11.99
N ILE A 91 -4.33 -0.18 11.75
CA ILE A 91 -5.55 -0.82 12.24
C ILE A 91 -5.21 -2.06 13.05
N PHE A 92 -5.94 -2.24 14.15
CA PHE A 92 -5.86 -3.40 15.02
C PHE A 92 -7.19 -4.12 14.96
N ILE A 93 -7.18 -5.40 14.66
CA ILE A 93 -8.36 -6.24 14.47
C ILE A 93 -8.44 -7.21 15.64
N ASP A 94 -9.51 -7.13 16.41
CA ASP A 94 -9.74 -8.00 17.56
C ASP A 94 -11.09 -8.73 17.41
N ASN A 95 -11.02 -10.02 17.13
CA ASN A 95 -12.17 -10.91 17.00
C ASN A 95 -13.26 -10.37 16.04
N LEU A 96 -12.82 -9.87 14.87
CA LEU A 96 -13.72 -9.46 13.80
C LEU A 96 -14.38 -10.69 13.18
N GLU A 97 -15.72 -10.76 13.27
CA GLU A 97 -16.49 -11.77 12.57
C GLU A 97 -16.71 -11.37 11.11
N VAL A 98 -16.22 -12.21 10.19
CA VAL A 98 -16.34 -12.01 8.74
C VAL A 98 -17.24 -13.11 8.18
N PRO A 99 -18.43 -12.78 7.64
CA PRO A 99 -19.29 -13.77 7.00
C PRO A 99 -18.63 -14.48 5.82
N GLU A 100 -18.97 -15.75 5.57
CA GLU A 100 -18.38 -16.52 4.48
C GLU A 100 -18.64 -15.89 3.11
N PHE A 101 -19.77 -15.23 2.90
CA PHE A 101 -20.11 -14.56 1.63
C PHE A 101 -19.29 -13.29 1.35
N ASP A 102 -18.58 -12.73 2.37
CA ASP A 102 -17.66 -11.60 2.20
C ASP A 102 -16.30 -12.06 1.64
N ARG A 103 -16.08 -13.40 1.53
CA ARG A 103 -14.87 -13.94 0.90
C ARG A 103 -14.89 -13.74 -0.60
N ILE A 104 -13.78 -13.24 -1.14
CA ILE A 104 -13.56 -13.11 -2.58
C ILE A 104 -12.85 -14.36 -3.09
N GLY A 105 -13.55 -15.11 -3.94
CA GLY A 105 -13.02 -16.30 -4.58
C GLY A 105 -12.76 -17.49 -3.66
N GLU A 106 -11.80 -18.32 -4.00
CA GLU A 106 -11.46 -19.55 -3.28
C GLU A 106 -10.63 -19.26 -2.03
N GLU A 107 -10.90 -19.97 -0.95
CA GLU A 107 -10.10 -19.94 0.27
C GLU A 107 -8.64 -20.35 -0.02
N GLY A 108 -7.69 -19.63 0.54
CA GLY A 108 -6.27 -19.88 0.34
C GLY A 108 -5.68 -19.37 -0.98
N LYS A 109 -6.50 -18.77 -1.89
CA LYS A 109 -6.07 -18.24 -3.19
C LYS A 109 -6.10 -16.70 -3.27
N GLY A 110 -6.30 -16.02 -2.15
CA GLY A 110 -6.44 -14.56 -2.08
C GLY A 110 -5.26 -13.77 -2.62
N PHE A 111 -4.04 -14.33 -2.54
CA PHE A 111 -2.87 -13.68 -3.13
C PHE A 111 -2.99 -13.48 -4.65
N LYS A 112 -3.52 -14.47 -5.36
CA LYS A 112 -3.77 -14.35 -6.80
C LYS A 112 -4.78 -13.25 -7.10
N TYR A 113 -5.88 -13.18 -6.36
CA TYR A 113 -6.92 -12.20 -6.59
C TYR A 113 -6.47 -10.77 -6.28
N ILE A 114 -5.69 -10.58 -5.20
CA ILE A 114 -5.18 -9.24 -4.88
C ILE A 114 -4.18 -8.74 -5.92
N LEU A 115 -3.42 -9.61 -6.59
CA LEU A 115 -2.52 -9.22 -7.67
C LEU A 115 -3.26 -8.62 -8.87
N ASP A 116 -4.43 -9.14 -9.21
CA ASP A 116 -5.25 -8.59 -10.29
C ASP A 116 -5.65 -7.13 -10.02
N SER A 117 -5.84 -6.77 -8.74
CA SER A 117 -6.12 -5.40 -8.29
C SER A 117 -4.85 -4.54 -8.20
N LEU A 118 -3.74 -5.10 -7.69
CA LEU A 118 -2.50 -4.35 -7.46
C LEU A 118 -1.71 -4.05 -8.76
N ASN A 119 -1.88 -4.84 -9.81
CA ASN A 119 -1.16 -4.62 -11.06
C ASN A 119 -1.52 -3.29 -11.74
N PRO A 120 -2.81 -2.91 -11.90
CA PRO A 120 -3.18 -1.57 -12.36
C PRO A 120 -2.64 -0.45 -11.47
N GLU A 121 -2.66 -0.63 -10.15
CA GLU A 121 -2.11 0.35 -9.20
C GLU A 121 -0.61 0.57 -9.42
N ARG A 122 0.17 -0.49 -9.64
CA ARG A 122 1.60 -0.39 -9.95
C ARG A 122 1.86 0.46 -11.20
N ILE A 123 1.05 0.30 -12.24
CA ILE A 123 1.14 1.09 -13.47
C ILE A 123 0.85 2.56 -13.17
N LEU A 124 -0.18 2.85 -12.38
CA LEU A 124 -0.53 4.22 -11.99
C LEU A 124 0.57 4.89 -11.18
N ILE A 125 1.14 4.19 -10.19
CA ILE A 125 2.23 4.73 -9.37
C ILE A 125 3.51 4.96 -10.20
N ALA A 126 3.81 4.07 -11.15
CA ALA A 126 4.92 4.27 -12.07
C ALA A 126 4.72 5.52 -12.95
N ALA A 127 3.52 5.72 -13.49
CA ALA A 127 3.18 6.90 -14.27
C ALA A 127 3.24 8.20 -13.42
N GLU A 128 2.77 8.15 -12.16
CA GLU A 128 2.88 9.26 -11.20
C GLU A 128 4.35 9.63 -10.96
N ALA A 129 5.21 8.63 -10.71
CA ALA A 129 6.63 8.85 -10.47
C ALA A 129 7.33 9.52 -11.67
N LEU A 130 7.02 9.06 -12.88
CA LEU A 130 7.52 9.66 -14.12
C LEU A 130 7.03 11.11 -14.29
N GLY A 131 5.76 11.37 -14.00
CA GLY A 131 5.18 12.71 -14.09
C GLY A 131 5.84 13.68 -13.10
N ILE A 132 6.05 13.26 -11.86
CA ILE A 132 6.75 14.04 -10.84
C ILE A 132 8.20 14.32 -11.28
N GLY A 133 8.91 13.29 -11.76
CA GLY A 133 10.29 13.42 -12.24
C GLY A 133 10.40 14.42 -13.38
N LYS A 134 9.56 14.33 -14.41
CA LYS A 134 9.51 15.29 -15.54
C LYS A 134 9.23 16.72 -15.08
N ASN A 135 8.28 16.90 -14.17
CA ASN A 135 7.97 18.24 -13.64
C ASN A 135 9.15 18.81 -12.83
N ALA A 136 9.77 18.01 -11.97
CA ALA A 136 10.93 18.42 -11.18
C ALA A 136 12.10 18.82 -12.08
N LEU A 137 12.40 18.01 -13.10
CA LEU A 137 13.48 18.28 -14.06
C LEU A 137 13.20 19.56 -14.86
N SER A 138 11.98 19.76 -15.38
CA SER A 138 11.61 20.96 -16.11
C SER A 138 11.79 22.23 -15.25
N ARG A 139 11.38 22.18 -13.99
CA ARG A 139 11.57 23.29 -13.03
C ARG A 139 13.05 23.54 -12.72
N ALA A 140 13.84 22.47 -12.56
CA ALA A 140 15.28 22.56 -12.30
C ALA A 140 16.01 23.20 -13.50
N VAL A 141 15.69 22.77 -14.73
CA VAL A 141 16.25 23.36 -15.97
C VAL A 141 15.90 24.83 -16.08
N LYS A 142 14.64 25.19 -15.84
CA LYS A 142 14.23 26.59 -15.83
C LYS A 142 15.02 27.40 -14.81
N TYR A 143 15.09 26.94 -13.58
CA TYR A 143 15.82 27.64 -12.52
C TYR A 143 17.32 27.76 -12.86
N ALA A 144 17.93 26.72 -13.43
CA ALA A 144 19.34 26.74 -13.85
C ALA A 144 19.63 27.80 -14.92
N ASN A 145 18.65 28.12 -15.76
CA ASN A 145 18.75 29.20 -16.75
C ASN A 145 18.48 30.59 -16.16
N ASP A 146 17.54 30.69 -15.21
CA ASP A 146 17.11 31.97 -14.64
C ASP A 146 18.07 32.47 -13.54
N ARG A 147 18.66 31.57 -12.77
CA ARG A 147 19.54 31.90 -11.66
C ARG A 147 20.93 32.34 -12.16
N VAL A 148 21.26 33.59 -11.96
CA VAL A 148 22.54 34.19 -12.33
C VAL A 148 23.46 34.30 -11.10
N VAL A 149 24.69 33.78 -11.21
CA VAL A 149 25.77 33.91 -10.23
C VAL A 149 27.06 34.17 -11.01
N PHE A 150 27.90 35.08 -10.54
CA PHE A 150 29.08 35.54 -11.25
C PHE A 150 28.80 35.99 -12.70
N ASN A 151 27.72 36.76 -12.89
CA ASN A 151 27.26 37.32 -14.16
C ASN A 151 26.93 36.29 -15.26
N ARG A 152 26.62 35.05 -14.89
CA ARG A 152 26.17 34.00 -15.83
C ARG A 152 25.15 33.05 -15.18
N PRO A 153 24.24 32.46 -15.96
CA PRO A 153 23.36 31.41 -15.46
C PRO A 153 24.14 30.24 -14.86
N ILE A 154 23.64 29.69 -13.76
CA ILE A 154 24.28 28.53 -13.10
C ILE A 154 24.26 27.28 -13.99
N GLY A 155 23.28 27.18 -14.90
CA GLY A 155 23.19 26.11 -15.90
C GLY A 155 24.36 26.06 -16.88
N LYS A 156 25.25 27.03 -16.89
CA LYS A 156 26.52 26.96 -17.66
C LYS A 156 27.65 26.19 -16.95
N ASN A 157 27.39 25.71 -15.72
CA ASN A 157 28.35 24.89 -15.01
C ASN A 157 28.10 23.40 -15.28
N GLN A 158 29.14 22.66 -15.62
CA GLN A 158 29.02 21.23 -15.92
C GLN A 158 28.48 20.40 -14.76
N SER A 159 28.78 20.80 -13.50
CA SER A 159 28.22 20.18 -12.29
C SER A 159 26.68 20.30 -12.18
N ILE A 160 26.07 21.20 -12.94
CA ILE A 160 24.62 21.35 -13.06
C ILE A 160 24.10 20.63 -14.33
N GLN A 161 24.84 20.78 -15.45
CA GLN A 161 24.42 20.22 -16.74
C GLN A 161 24.36 18.70 -16.74
N HIS A 162 25.41 18.04 -16.25
CA HIS A 162 25.53 16.58 -16.30
C HIS A 162 24.40 15.88 -15.53
N PRO A 163 24.11 16.21 -14.25
CA PRO A 163 23.00 15.61 -13.55
C PRO A 163 21.63 15.86 -14.20
N LEU A 164 21.42 17.06 -14.78
CA LEU A 164 20.16 17.35 -15.49
C LEU A 164 20.04 16.52 -16.77
N ALA A 165 21.14 16.30 -17.50
CA ALA A 165 21.14 15.48 -18.70
C ALA A 165 20.94 13.98 -18.40
N GLU A 166 21.53 13.48 -17.31
CA GLU A 166 21.35 12.09 -16.87
C GLU A 166 19.91 11.76 -16.48
N ASN A 167 19.18 12.75 -15.96
CA ASN A 167 17.80 12.58 -15.52
C ASN A 167 16.75 12.85 -16.61
N TRP A 168 17.19 13.25 -17.80
CA TRP A 168 16.30 13.43 -18.96
C TRP A 168 15.99 12.07 -19.61
#